data_289c5ce3cdb66885300ecc30dd346585
#
_entry.id   289c5ce3cdb66885300ecc30dd346585
#
_cell.length_a   1.000
_cell.length_b   1.000
_cell.length_c   1.000
_cell.angle_alpha   90.00
_cell.angle_beta   90.00
_cell.angle_gamma   90.00
#
_symmetry.space_group_name_H-M   'P 1'
#
loop_
_entity.id
_entity.type
_entity.pdbx_description
1 polymer ?
#
loop_
_entity_poly.entity_id
_entity_poly.type
_entity_poly.pdbx_seq_one_letter_code
_entity_poly.pdbx_strand_id
1 'polypeptide(L)'
;MPSSRPRTHLTLAAGISLAGVNGRSANVGRVRDPSVSRNSAGRLSPIRRTADLRRLRDEQFDVLVIGGGVTGAGAAVDAASRGLKVALVEARDFAAGTSSRSSKLIHGGLRYLEQLELHLVHEALTERGLLATRLAPHLVRPVPILVPLPSAGLPKRAWQRGYYGLGVAAYDVFAGIFGSGRGMPLHRHLTRDGARHLFPSLRAEGIAGAIRYFDGQVDDARLVVNLARTAASLGAAVATSARVVGFVREARQVVGVRVRDLERPDEEPFEVRAHTVVAATGVWSDDMSQMLNDVGVRPGFRVRASKGVHLVVPRSAITGEAGLILRTATSVLFVIPWGGHWIIGTTDTDWQLDRAHPAASARDIRYLLDQVNTVLDRPLTTDDIEGVYAGLRPLLSGEADSTSKLSREHAVVEPMLGLMLVAGGKYTTYRVMAADVIDRAVRRLGGAARPSRTDELPLLGADGFAAAWRDRQDIARRHGVTAGVVEHLLERYGTLTVHLLAMMAAQPELAVPLAGAPEYLAAEVAYAALAEGALHLDDVLTRRTRISIETVHRGAESAEHAAEIMGEALGWDATVRQKEVEHYLARVTAERQSQTMPDDATADAARIGVPDVRGLAADRRLPLLDIDL
;
A
#
# COMPACT_ATOMS: atom_id res chain seq x y z
N MET A 1 -7.96 -15.01 49.65
CA MET A 1 -6.73 -14.17 49.55
C MET A 1 -5.92 -14.69 48.38
N PRO A 2 -5.89 -14.02 47.20
CA PRO A 2 -4.95 -14.34 46.13
C PRO A 2 -3.76 -13.38 46.19
N SER A 3 -2.57 -13.96 46.13
CA SER A 3 -1.27 -13.31 46.18
C SER A 3 -1.06 -12.41 44.98
N SER A 4 -0.82 -11.14 45.22
CA SER A 4 -0.38 -10.15 44.26
C SER A 4 1.02 -10.49 43.74
N ARG A 5 1.14 -10.86 42.44
CA ARG A 5 2.42 -10.83 41.74
C ARG A 5 2.72 -9.39 41.30
N PRO A 6 3.96 -8.90 41.39
CA PRO A 6 4.30 -7.56 40.96
C PRO A 6 4.20 -7.48 39.41
N ARG A 7 3.44 -6.50 38.92
CA ARG A 7 3.38 -6.11 37.53
C ARG A 7 4.72 -5.46 37.15
N THR A 8 5.48 -6.14 36.29
CA THR A 8 6.67 -5.55 35.67
C THR A 8 6.17 -4.56 34.62
N HIS A 9 6.29 -3.27 34.91
CA HIS A 9 6.05 -2.23 33.91
C HIS A 9 7.02 -2.40 32.74
N LEU A 10 6.52 -2.39 31.51
CA LEU A 10 7.28 -2.30 30.25
C LEU A 10 7.99 -0.94 30.18
N THR A 11 9.00 -0.74 31.00
CA THR A 11 9.94 0.35 30.82
C THR A 11 10.96 -0.12 29.79
N LEU A 12 10.62 -0.03 28.49
CA LEU A 12 11.60 -0.03 27.43
C LEU A 12 12.41 1.26 27.56
N ALA A 13 13.30 1.25 28.55
CA ALA A 13 14.31 2.28 28.68
C ALA A 13 15.05 2.37 27.34
N ALA A 14 15.20 3.58 26.86
CA ALA A 14 16.09 3.94 25.76
C ALA A 14 17.46 3.29 26.00
N GLY A 15 17.71 2.13 25.36
CA GLY A 15 18.96 1.45 25.57
C GLY A 15 18.96 -0.06 25.48
N ILE A 16 18.17 -0.70 24.60
CA ILE A 16 18.53 -2.03 24.14
C ILE A 16 19.71 -1.89 23.18
N SER A 17 20.90 -1.77 23.77
CA SER A 17 22.17 -1.99 23.09
C SER A 17 22.24 -3.47 22.67
N LEU A 18 22.22 -3.74 21.38
CA LEU A 18 22.48 -5.06 20.79
C LEU A 18 23.92 -5.55 21.02
N ALA A 19 24.57 -5.16 22.11
CA ALA A 19 25.94 -5.50 22.45
C ALA A 19 26.07 -6.75 23.35
N GLY A 20 25.02 -7.52 23.55
CA GLY A 20 24.97 -8.63 24.51
C GLY A 20 25.07 -10.06 23.97
N VAL A 21 25.46 -10.27 22.72
CA VAL A 21 25.72 -11.65 22.22
C VAL A 21 27.04 -11.68 21.43
N ASN A 22 28.16 -11.61 22.12
CA ASN A 22 29.44 -12.16 21.65
C ASN A 22 30.49 -12.02 22.78
N GLY A 23 30.54 -12.98 23.65
CA GLY A 23 31.67 -13.17 24.53
C GLY A 23 32.80 -13.91 23.80
N ARG A 24 33.74 -13.10 23.25
CA ARG A 24 35.20 -13.39 23.20
C ARG A 24 35.87 -12.20 22.50
N SER A 25 36.74 -11.55 23.24
CA SER A 25 37.53 -10.41 22.78
C SER A 25 38.52 -10.83 21.71
N ALA A 26 38.39 -10.21 20.50
CA ALA A 26 39.51 -9.97 19.62
C ALA A 26 39.36 -8.52 19.12
N ASN A 27 40.35 -7.71 19.40
CA ASN A 27 40.47 -6.31 19.05
C ASN A 27 40.77 -6.22 17.53
N VAL A 28 39.74 -6.29 16.71
CA VAL A 28 39.80 -6.00 15.28
C VAL A 28 38.84 -4.84 15.06
N GLY A 29 39.31 -3.75 14.47
CA GLY A 29 38.54 -2.54 14.20
C GLY A 29 37.16 -2.90 13.64
N ARG A 30 36.10 -2.58 14.39
CA ARG A 30 34.71 -2.83 13.98
C ARG A 30 34.39 -1.96 12.77
N VAL A 31 34.51 -2.52 11.58
CA VAL A 31 33.77 -2.04 10.43
C VAL A 31 32.29 -2.21 10.78
N ARG A 32 31.60 -1.13 11.10
CA ARG A 32 30.14 -1.16 11.33
C ARG A 32 29.50 -1.63 10.03
N ASP A 33 28.76 -2.74 10.09
CA ASP A 33 27.95 -3.19 8.97
C ASP A 33 26.96 -2.07 8.60
N PRO A 34 27.07 -1.48 7.40
CA PRO A 34 26.19 -0.37 7.00
C PRO A 34 24.71 -0.73 7.03
N SER A 35 24.35 -2.02 6.85
CA SER A 35 22.97 -2.52 6.86
C SER A 35 22.33 -2.43 8.25
N VAL A 36 23.08 -2.73 9.31
CA VAL A 36 22.60 -2.65 10.70
C VAL A 36 22.31 -1.20 11.09
N SER A 37 23.18 -0.26 10.68
CA SER A 37 22.99 1.17 10.93
C SER A 37 21.74 1.72 10.20
N ARG A 38 21.55 1.32 8.94
CA ARG A 38 20.41 1.75 8.12
C ARG A 38 19.08 1.23 8.66
N ASN A 39 19.03 -0.02 9.09
CA ASN A 39 17.84 -0.64 9.67
C ASN A 39 17.38 0.08 10.96
N SER A 40 18.32 0.48 11.80
CA SER A 40 18.03 1.26 13.01
C SER A 40 17.55 2.67 12.67
N ALA A 41 18.16 3.34 11.69
CA ALA A 41 17.78 4.68 11.25
C ALA A 41 16.37 4.73 10.60
N GLY A 42 15.89 3.62 10.04
CA GLY A 42 14.54 3.49 9.45
C GLY A 42 13.43 3.15 10.43
N ARG A 43 13.67 3.19 11.75
CA ARG A 43 12.60 2.98 12.76
C ARG A 43 11.78 4.26 12.93
N LEU A 44 10.47 4.14 12.70
CA LEU A 44 9.49 5.21 12.93
C LEU A 44 8.82 5.00 14.30
N SER A 45 9.59 5.18 15.37
CA SER A 45 9.11 5.05 16.73
C SER A 45 8.42 6.34 17.21
N PRO A 46 7.66 6.33 18.33
CA PRO A 46 7.11 7.53 18.95
C PRO A 46 8.17 8.59 19.28
N ILE A 47 9.34 8.15 19.78
CA ILE A 47 10.48 9.04 20.04
C ILE A 47 10.98 9.68 18.74
N ARG A 48 11.10 8.91 17.67
CA ARG A 48 11.50 9.43 16.35
C ARG A 48 10.48 10.41 15.80
N ARG A 49 9.16 10.12 15.92
CA ARG A 49 8.11 11.06 15.51
C ARG A 49 8.25 12.40 16.23
N THR A 50 8.46 12.38 17.55
CA THR A 50 8.68 13.62 18.34
C THR A 50 9.91 14.38 17.85
N ALA A 51 11.00 13.69 17.57
CA ALA A 51 12.21 14.31 17.04
C ALA A 51 11.99 14.88 15.62
N ASP A 52 11.31 14.14 14.74
CA ASP A 52 11.03 14.60 13.38
C ASP A 52 10.04 15.78 13.36
N LEU A 53 9.04 15.85 14.27
CA LEU A 53 8.17 17.02 14.44
C LEU A 53 8.96 18.28 14.87
N ARG A 54 9.98 18.14 15.72
CA ARG A 54 10.90 19.25 16.05
C ARG A 54 11.69 19.69 14.83
N ARG A 55 12.26 18.75 14.09
CA ARG A 55 12.98 19.03 12.83
C ARG A 55 12.09 19.76 11.83
N LEU A 56 10.81 19.35 11.70
CA LEU A 56 9.84 20.01 10.83
C LEU A 56 9.62 21.48 11.22
N ARG A 57 9.68 21.82 12.51
CA ARG A 57 9.54 23.20 13.00
C ARG A 57 10.82 24.03 12.85
N ASP A 58 11.99 23.41 13.09
CA ASP A 58 13.24 24.12 13.32
C ASP A 58 14.15 24.14 12.08
N GLU A 59 13.94 23.23 11.10
CA GLU A 59 14.83 23.08 9.97
C GLU A 59 14.19 23.58 8.67
N GLN A 60 15.05 24.05 7.74
CA GLN A 60 14.65 24.29 6.36
C GLN A 60 15.01 23.06 5.52
N PHE A 61 14.07 22.63 4.67
CA PHE A 61 14.21 21.48 3.80
C PHE A 61 14.44 21.89 2.34
N ASP A 62 15.14 21.04 1.58
CA ASP A 62 15.22 21.20 0.14
C ASP A 62 13.88 20.83 -0.52
N VAL A 63 13.31 19.71 -0.08
CA VAL A 63 12.03 19.19 -0.58
C VAL A 63 11.12 18.79 0.59
N LEU A 64 9.90 19.31 0.57
CA LEU A 64 8.81 18.86 1.44
C LEU A 64 7.78 18.11 0.61
N VAL A 65 7.49 16.87 0.97
CA VAL A 65 6.50 16.02 0.31
C VAL A 65 5.23 15.95 1.15
N ILE A 66 4.09 16.23 0.54
CA ILE A 66 2.75 16.11 1.13
C ILE A 66 2.09 14.84 0.60
N GLY A 67 1.76 13.91 1.51
CA GLY A 67 1.06 12.66 1.21
C GLY A 67 1.94 11.42 1.34
N GLY A 68 1.57 10.53 2.25
CA GLY A 68 2.25 9.26 2.56
C GLY A 68 1.72 8.06 1.75
N GLY A 69 1.21 8.29 0.53
CA GLY A 69 0.91 7.24 -0.45
C GLY A 69 2.17 6.76 -1.19
N VAL A 70 2.00 5.80 -2.11
CA VAL A 70 3.13 5.20 -2.84
C VAL A 70 3.96 6.22 -3.62
N THR A 71 3.32 7.23 -4.22
CA THR A 71 4.01 8.28 -4.99
C THR A 71 4.80 9.21 -4.06
N GLY A 72 4.20 9.70 -2.98
CA GLY A 72 4.87 10.60 -2.06
C GLY A 72 5.97 9.92 -1.26
N ALA A 73 5.75 8.71 -0.74
CA ALA A 73 6.80 7.92 -0.09
C ALA A 73 7.95 7.60 -1.06
N GLY A 74 7.63 7.28 -2.33
CA GLY A 74 8.61 7.11 -3.39
C GLY A 74 9.41 8.36 -3.68
N ALA A 75 8.75 9.54 -3.78
CA ALA A 75 9.41 10.83 -3.97
C ALA A 75 10.34 11.18 -2.79
N ALA A 76 9.92 10.89 -1.56
CA ALA A 76 10.78 11.08 -0.39
C ALA A 76 12.02 10.19 -0.41
N VAL A 77 11.90 8.92 -0.86
CA VAL A 77 13.05 8.01 -1.06
C VAL A 77 13.97 8.56 -2.15
N ASP A 78 13.40 8.96 -3.29
CA ASP A 78 14.18 9.46 -4.41
C ASP A 78 14.97 10.71 -4.00
N ALA A 79 14.32 11.71 -3.46
CA ALA A 79 14.96 12.95 -3.01
C ALA A 79 16.06 12.71 -1.94
N ALA A 80 15.76 11.90 -0.90
CA ALA A 80 16.72 11.59 0.15
C ALA A 80 17.92 10.78 -0.37
N SER A 81 17.70 9.88 -1.35
CA SER A 81 18.77 9.10 -1.97
C SER A 81 19.76 9.94 -2.77
N ARG A 82 19.32 11.11 -3.24
CA ARG A 82 20.17 12.10 -3.93
C ARG A 82 20.94 13.01 -2.97
N GLY A 83 20.72 12.87 -1.65
CA GLY A 83 21.37 13.66 -0.61
C GLY A 83 20.65 14.96 -0.26
N LEU A 84 19.42 15.15 -0.73
CA LEU A 84 18.58 16.29 -0.38
C LEU A 84 18.04 16.16 1.05
N LYS A 85 17.83 17.29 1.70
CA LYS A 85 17.18 17.39 3.00
C LYS A 85 15.66 17.33 2.81
N VAL A 86 15.03 16.26 3.26
CA VAL A 86 13.64 15.90 2.91
C VAL A 86 12.75 15.87 4.13
N ALA A 87 11.54 16.44 3.99
CA ALA A 87 10.40 16.23 4.89
C ALA A 87 9.29 15.46 4.17
N LEU A 88 8.63 14.53 4.86
CA LEU A 88 7.42 13.83 4.42
C LEU A 88 6.34 13.96 5.49
N VAL A 89 5.20 14.56 5.14
CA VAL A 89 4.04 14.71 6.03
C VAL A 89 2.81 14.02 5.44
N GLU A 90 2.10 13.28 6.31
CA GLU A 90 0.88 12.55 5.95
C GLU A 90 -0.24 12.90 6.95
N ALA A 91 -1.41 13.25 6.42
CA ALA A 91 -2.53 13.69 7.24
C ALA A 91 -3.14 12.58 8.13
N ARG A 92 -3.05 11.34 7.67
CA ARG A 92 -3.55 10.16 8.39
C ARG A 92 -2.39 9.22 8.71
N ASP A 93 -2.43 8.04 8.11
CA ASP A 93 -1.38 7.03 8.19
C ASP A 93 -0.84 6.74 6.77
N PHE A 94 0.35 6.15 6.71
CA PHE A 94 0.91 5.69 5.43
C PHE A 94 -0.06 4.77 4.71
N ALA A 95 -0.19 4.98 3.39
CA ALA A 95 -1.11 4.25 2.53
C ALA A 95 -2.60 4.36 2.89
N ALA A 96 -3.03 5.28 3.75
CA ALA A 96 -4.43 5.39 4.19
C ALA A 96 -5.43 5.62 3.05
N GLY A 97 -5.00 6.21 1.92
CA GLY A 97 -5.80 6.40 0.71
C GLY A 97 -5.78 5.19 -0.23
N THR A 98 -5.59 5.46 -1.51
CA THR A 98 -5.58 4.46 -2.61
C THR A 98 -4.56 3.36 -2.42
N SER A 99 -3.42 3.68 -1.80
CA SER A 99 -2.22 2.83 -1.78
C SER A 99 -2.30 1.59 -0.88
N SER A 100 -3.38 1.38 -0.13
CA SER A 100 -3.66 0.13 0.59
C SER A 100 -4.86 -0.65 0.04
N ARG A 101 -5.51 -0.10 -0.98
CA ARG A 101 -6.81 -0.57 -1.50
C ARG A 101 -6.76 -0.93 -2.98
N SER A 102 -5.58 -1.34 -3.46
CA SER A 102 -5.35 -1.83 -4.82
C SER A 102 -5.77 -3.30 -4.97
N SER A 103 -5.68 -3.84 -6.18
CA SER A 103 -5.82 -5.28 -6.44
C SER A 103 -4.59 -6.09 -5.99
N LYS A 104 -3.64 -5.48 -5.27
CA LYS A 104 -2.41 -6.10 -4.72
C LYS A 104 -1.51 -6.74 -5.77
N LEU A 105 -1.51 -6.17 -6.97
CA LEU A 105 -0.69 -6.59 -8.10
C LEU A 105 0.28 -5.49 -8.55
N ILE A 106 1.52 -5.91 -8.80
CA ILE A 106 2.53 -5.20 -9.58
C ILE A 106 2.49 -5.82 -10.97
N HIS A 107 1.74 -5.20 -11.89
CA HIS A 107 1.42 -5.81 -13.18
C HIS A 107 1.87 -4.96 -14.36
N GLY A 108 2.26 -5.62 -15.46
CA GLY A 108 2.67 -4.96 -16.69
C GLY A 108 1.52 -4.40 -17.53
N GLY A 109 0.26 -4.70 -17.15
CA GLY A 109 -0.91 -4.15 -17.84
C GLY A 109 -1.17 -4.79 -19.20
N LEU A 110 -1.47 -6.09 -19.24
CA LEU A 110 -1.79 -6.83 -20.48
C LEU A 110 -2.86 -6.12 -21.36
N ARG A 111 -3.78 -5.36 -20.74
CA ARG A 111 -4.78 -4.56 -21.45
C ARG A 111 -4.16 -3.44 -22.32
N TYR A 112 -3.03 -2.85 -21.90
CA TYR A 112 -2.38 -1.77 -22.66
C TYR A 112 -1.67 -2.29 -23.90
N LEU A 113 -1.28 -3.56 -23.91
CA LEU A 113 -0.75 -4.22 -25.09
C LEU A 113 -1.81 -4.30 -26.19
N GLU A 114 -3.09 -4.51 -25.81
CA GLU A 114 -4.22 -4.49 -26.75
C GLU A 114 -4.51 -3.09 -27.30
N GLN A 115 -4.16 -2.06 -26.54
CA GLN A 115 -4.29 -0.65 -26.92
C GLN A 115 -3.06 -0.13 -27.68
N LEU A 116 -2.03 -1.00 -27.90
CA LEU A 116 -0.74 -0.69 -28.52
C LEU A 116 0.06 0.39 -27.76
N GLU A 117 -0.21 0.57 -26.47
CA GLU A 117 0.53 1.48 -25.58
C GLU A 117 1.84 0.81 -25.10
N LEU A 118 2.73 0.50 -26.06
CA LEU A 118 3.94 -0.30 -25.82
C LEU A 118 4.89 0.34 -24.81
N HIS A 119 4.95 1.67 -24.78
CA HIS A 119 5.78 2.40 -23.80
C HIS A 119 5.33 2.13 -22.36
N LEU A 120 4.03 2.22 -22.09
CA LEU A 120 3.47 1.96 -20.74
C LEU A 120 3.64 0.49 -20.31
N VAL A 121 3.58 -0.44 -21.26
CA VAL A 121 3.85 -1.87 -21.01
C VAL A 121 5.31 -2.07 -20.65
N HIS A 122 6.23 -1.51 -21.44
CA HIS A 122 7.68 -1.60 -21.20
C HIS A 122 8.07 -1.03 -19.83
N GLU A 123 7.60 0.18 -19.51
CA GLU A 123 7.83 0.82 -18.22
C GLU A 123 7.34 -0.06 -17.07
N ALA A 124 6.09 -0.53 -17.12
CA ALA A 124 5.51 -1.35 -16.06
C ALA A 124 6.22 -2.69 -15.89
N LEU A 125 6.67 -3.34 -16.97
CA LEU A 125 7.44 -4.59 -16.91
C LEU A 125 8.82 -4.38 -16.30
N THR A 126 9.48 -3.28 -16.65
CA THR A 126 10.78 -2.90 -16.08
C THR A 126 10.67 -2.68 -14.57
N GLU A 127 9.71 -1.88 -14.14
CA GLU A 127 9.48 -1.59 -12.72
C GLU A 127 9.08 -2.85 -11.92
N ARG A 128 8.24 -3.72 -12.50
CA ARG A 128 7.90 -5.02 -11.91
C ARG A 128 9.14 -5.89 -11.70
N GLY A 129 10.00 -5.97 -12.71
CA GLY A 129 11.25 -6.74 -12.64
C GLY A 129 12.19 -6.21 -11.58
N LEU A 130 12.39 -4.89 -11.50
CA LEU A 130 13.21 -4.24 -10.48
C LEU A 130 12.69 -4.52 -9.07
N LEU A 131 11.38 -4.37 -8.84
CA LEU A 131 10.76 -4.63 -7.54
C LEU A 131 10.90 -6.10 -7.11
N ALA A 132 10.64 -7.04 -8.01
CA ALA A 132 10.68 -8.47 -7.69
C ALA A 132 12.09 -9.01 -7.46
N THR A 133 13.15 -8.39 -8.05
CA THR A 133 14.50 -8.97 -8.03
C THR A 133 15.51 -8.19 -7.22
N ARG A 134 15.34 -6.87 -7.11
CA ARG A 134 16.34 -5.98 -6.52
C ARG A 134 15.80 -5.12 -5.39
N LEU A 135 14.70 -4.39 -5.66
CA LEU A 135 14.26 -3.34 -4.75
C LEU A 135 13.49 -3.88 -3.54
N ALA A 136 12.58 -4.83 -3.77
CA ALA A 136 11.72 -5.37 -2.72
C ALA A 136 11.40 -6.88 -2.91
N PRO A 137 12.42 -7.77 -3.09
CA PRO A 137 12.19 -9.19 -3.36
C PRO A 137 11.46 -9.93 -2.23
N HIS A 138 11.46 -9.39 -1.02
CA HIS A 138 10.70 -9.90 0.12
C HIS A 138 9.21 -9.54 0.06
N LEU A 139 8.85 -8.46 -0.64
CA LEU A 139 7.45 -7.97 -0.73
C LEU A 139 6.78 -8.33 -2.04
N VAL A 140 7.54 -8.54 -3.13
CA VAL A 140 6.98 -8.79 -4.47
C VAL A 140 7.29 -10.20 -4.92
N ARG A 141 6.24 -10.99 -5.13
CA ARG A 141 6.33 -12.42 -5.50
C ARG A 141 5.64 -12.70 -6.82
N PRO A 142 6.16 -13.64 -7.65
CA PRO A 142 5.47 -14.09 -8.84
C PRO A 142 4.14 -14.78 -8.48
N VAL A 143 3.05 -14.38 -9.12
CA VAL A 143 1.76 -15.05 -9.04
C VAL A 143 1.34 -15.50 -10.44
N PRO A 144 1.02 -16.80 -10.64
CA PRO A 144 0.49 -17.30 -11.90
C PRO A 144 -0.94 -16.82 -12.10
N ILE A 145 -1.24 -16.32 -13.31
CA ILE A 145 -2.58 -15.86 -13.69
C ILE A 145 -2.98 -16.55 -14.99
N LEU A 146 -4.19 -17.07 -15.04
CA LEU A 146 -4.81 -17.68 -16.20
C LEU A 146 -5.71 -16.69 -16.94
N VAL A 147 -5.55 -16.63 -18.25
CA VAL A 147 -6.49 -15.99 -19.18
C VAL A 147 -7.28 -17.10 -19.85
N PRO A 148 -8.53 -17.39 -19.46
CA PRO A 148 -9.35 -18.42 -20.09
C PRO A 148 -9.64 -18.06 -21.55
N LEU A 149 -9.50 -19.04 -22.45
CA LEU A 149 -9.80 -18.92 -23.87
C LEU A 149 -11.18 -19.51 -24.15
N PRO A 150 -12.15 -18.71 -24.63
CA PRO A 150 -13.49 -19.20 -24.89
C PRO A 150 -13.50 -20.28 -25.98
N SER A 151 -14.44 -21.23 -25.86
CA SER A 151 -14.70 -22.24 -26.88
C SER A 151 -15.41 -21.58 -28.07
N ALA A 152 -14.72 -21.45 -29.19
CA ALA A 152 -15.24 -20.90 -30.44
C ALA A 152 -14.96 -21.86 -31.59
N GLY A 153 -15.58 -21.67 -32.79
CA GLY A 153 -15.28 -22.46 -33.96
C GLY A 153 -13.79 -22.38 -34.35
N LEU A 154 -13.28 -23.39 -35.07
CA LEU A 154 -11.86 -23.56 -35.38
C LEU A 154 -11.13 -22.29 -35.86
N PRO A 155 -11.64 -21.53 -36.85
CA PRO A 155 -10.94 -20.34 -37.34
C PRO A 155 -10.84 -19.23 -36.26
N LYS A 156 -11.89 -19.05 -35.46
CA LYS A 156 -11.91 -18.07 -34.38
C LYS A 156 -11.01 -18.47 -33.20
N ARG A 157 -10.89 -19.77 -32.92
CA ARG A 157 -9.94 -20.34 -31.95
C ARG A 157 -8.48 -20.09 -32.33
N ALA A 158 -8.13 -20.36 -33.60
CA ALA A 158 -6.77 -20.14 -34.10
C ALA A 158 -6.41 -18.65 -34.01
N TRP A 159 -7.34 -17.78 -34.42
CA TRP A 159 -7.15 -16.33 -34.35
C TRP A 159 -7.01 -15.84 -32.90
N GLN A 160 -7.88 -16.28 -31.98
CA GLN A 160 -7.80 -15.91 -30.57
C GLN A 160 -6.50 -16.40 -29.91
N ARG A 161 -6.10 -17.66 -30.16
CA ARG A 161 -4.83 -18.18 -29.66
C ARG A 161 -3.64 -17.43 -30.23
N GLY A 162 -3.69 -17.07 -31.52
CA GLY A 162 -2.68 -16.24 -32.15
C GLY A 162 -2.64 -14.83 -31.58
N TYR A 163 -3.78 -14.18 -31.45
CA TYR A 163 -3.90 -12.81 -30.94
C TYR A 163 -3.44 -12.69 -29.47
N TYR A 164 -4.01 -13.50 -28.58
CA TYR A 164 -3.60 -13.50 -27.17
C TYR A 164 -2.19 -14.07 -26.99
N GLY A 165 -1.82 -15.10 -27.76
CA GLY A 165 -0.49 -15.69 -27.71
C GLY A 165 0.59 -14.73 -28.18
N LEU A 166 0.37 -13.97 -29.26
CA LEU A 166 1.28 -12.91 -29.72
C LEU A 166 1.37 -11.78 -28.68
N GLY A 167 0.24 -11.41 -28.08
CA GLY A 167 0.22 -10.40 -27.04
C GLY A 167 1.06 -10.79 -25.81
N VAL A 168 0.88 -12.01 -25.30
CA VAL A 168 1.64 -12.50 -24.14
C VAL A 168 3.08 -12.87 -24.52
N ALA A 169 3.33 -13.35 -25.75
CA ALA A 169 4.69 -13.55 -26.25
C ALA A 169 5.45 -12.22 -26.36
N ALA A 170 4.81 -11.16 -26.86
CA ALA A 170 5.38 -9.82 -26.85
C ALA A 170 5.66 -9.35 -25.42
N TYR A 171 4.75 -9.62 -24.48
CA TYR A 171 4.92 -9.33 -23.06
C TYR A 171 6.18 -10.00 -22.47
N ASP A 172 6.41 -11.29 -22.77
CA ASP A 172 7.61 -12.01 -22.33
C ASP A 172 8.88 -11.59 -23.09
N VAL A 173 8.78 -11.29 -24.38
CA VAL A 173 9.89 -10.78 -25.20
C VAL A 173 10.33 -9.41 -24.68
N PHE A 174 9.41 -8.50 -24.43
CA PHE A 174 9.73 -7.22 -23.79
C PHE A 174 10.34 -7.41 -22.40
N ALA A 175 9.79 -8.33 -21.59
CA ALA A 175 10.35 -8.66 -20.29
C ALA A 175 11.78 -9.27 -20.41
N GLY A 176 12.04 -10.11 -21.41
CA GLY A 176 13.33 -10.80 -21.61
C GLY A 176 14.41 -9.91 -22.23
N ILE A 177 14.10 -9.19 -23.31
CA ILE A 177 15.08 -8.35 -24.05
C ILE A 177 15.60 -7.19 -23.19
N PHE A 178 14.74 -6.59 -22.39
CA PHE A 178 15.10 -5.43 -21.57
C PHE A 178 15.58 -5.79 -20.15
N GLY A 179 15.88 -7.07 -19.89
CA GLY A 179 16.42 -7.52 -18.59
C GLY A 179 15.44 -7.51 -17.42
N SER A 180 14.19 -7.09 -17.68
CA SER A 180 13.11 -7.00 -16.69
C SER A 180 12.40 -8.33 -16.41
N GLY A 181 12.64 -9.35 -17.23
CA GLY A 181 12.08 -10.71 -17.08
C GLY A 181 12.78 -11.57 -16.03
N ARG A 182 13.89 -11.13 -15.44
CA ARG A 182 14.57 -11.85 -14.37
C ARG A 182 13.65 -11.95 -13.16
N GLY A 183 13.34 -13.18 -12.73
CA GLY A 183 12.49 -13.45 -11.57
C GLY A 183 11.02 -13.79 -11.89
N MET A 184 10.57 -13.70 -13.16
CA MET A 184 9.24 -14.12 -13.58
C MET A 184 9.32 -15.29 -14.55
N PRO A 185 8.58 -16.40 -14.32
CA PRO A 185 8.53 -17.52 -15.27
C PRO A 185 7.81 -17.12 -16.56
N LEU A 186 8.18 -17.76 -17.68
CA LEU A 186 7.58 -17.52 -19.00
C LEU A 186 6.13 -18.01 -19.07
N HIS A 187 5.36 -17.41 -19.99
CA HIS A 187 3.99 -17.84 -20.26
C HIS A 187 3.93 -19.27 -20.86
N ARG A 188 2.79 -19.91 -20.69
CA ARG A 188 2.49 -21.21 -21.30
C ARG A 188 1.05 -21.26 -21.78
N HIS A 189 0.86 -21.86 -22.97
CA HIS A 189 -0.46 -22.24 -23.46
C HIS A 189 -0.89 -23.55 -22.82
N LEU A 190 -2.09 -23.58 -22.27
CA LEU A 190 -2.68 -24.73 -21.61
C LEU A 190 -3.88 -25.26 -22.40
N THR A 191 -4.04 -26.57 -22.42
CA THR A 191 -5.28 -27.22 -22.81
C THR A 191 -6.38 -26.92 -21.78
N ARG A 192 -7.63 -27.31 -22.05
CA ARG A 192 -8.72 -27.24 -21.06
C ARG A 192 -8.35 -27.98 -19.77
N ASP A 193 -7.85 -29.21 -19.90
CA ASP A 193 -7.48 -30.03 -18.76
C ASP A 193 -6.30 -29.44 -17.98
N GLY A 194 -5.30 -28.89 -18.69
CA GLY A 194 -4.19 -28.19 -18.08
C GLY A 194 -4.62 -26.93 -17.33
N ALA A 195 -5.61 -26.19 -17.83
CA ALA A 195 -6.17 -25.04 -17.16
C ALA A 195 -6.94 -25.46 -15.89
N ARG A 196 -7.76 -26.51 -15.97
CA ARG A 196 -8.50 -27.05 -14.84
C ARG A 196 -7.62 -27.74 -13.80
N HIS A 197 -6.48 -28.29 -14.19
CA HIS A 197 -5.50 -28.79 -13.22
C HIS A 197 -4.98 -27.67 -12.31
N LEU A 198 -4.71 -26.48 -12.87
CA LEU A 198 -4.26 -25.31 -12.09
C LEU A 198 -5.41 -24.55 -11.41
N PHE A 199 -6.64 -24.71 -11.90
CA PHE A 199 -7.82 -24.09 -11.34
C PHE A 199 -9.04 -25.04 -11.43
N PRO A 200 -9.14 -26.04 -10.55
CA PRO A 200 -10.19 -27.04 -10.58
C PRO A 200 -11.61 -26.46 -10.54
N SER A 201 -11.82 -25.37 -9.80
CA SER A 201 -13.12 -24.66 -9.74
C SER A 201 -13.51 -23.95 -11.03
N LEU A 202 -12.69 -24.01 -12.09
CA LEU A 202 -13.03 -23.42 -13.39
C LEU A 202 -14.05 -24.28 -14.14
N ARG A 203 -15.19 -23.68 -14.49
CA ARG A 203 -16.23 -24.35 -15.29
C ARG A 203 -15.65 -24.86 -16.61
N ALA A 204 -15.92 -26.13 -16.92
CA ALA A 204 -15.37 -26.76 -18.11
C ALA A 204 -16.05 -26.30 -19.40
N GLU A 205 -17.35 -25.97 -19.32
CA GLU A 205 -18.18 -25.55 -20.43
C GLU A 205 -17.74 -24.19 -20.94
N GLY A 206 -17.71 -24.05 -22.24
CA GLY A 206 -17.35 -22.76 -22.89
C GLY A 206 -15.86 -22.43 -22.94
N ILE A 207 -14.96 -23.27 -22.40
CA ILE A 207 -13.52 -23.02 -22.38
C ILE A 207 -12.78 -24.01 -23.29
N ALA A 208 -11.89 -23.49 -24.14
CA ALA A 208 -11.01 -24.27 -25.03
C ALA A 208 -9.61 -24.52 -24.44
N GLY A 209 -9.21 -23.75 -23.43
CA GLY A 209 -7.92 -23.76 -22.77
C GLY A 209 -7.66 -22.46 -22.05
N ALA A 210 -6.41 -22.19 -21.69
CA ALA A 210 -6.00 -20.92 -21.10
C ALA A 210 -4.57 -20.56 -21.50
N ILE A 211 -4.21 -19.29 -21.32
CA ILE A 211 -2.81 -18.85 -21.31
C ILE A 211 -2.45 -18.55 -19.85
N ARG A 212 -1.40 -19.21 -19.34
CA ARG A 212 -0.81 -18.90 -18.06
C ARG A 212 0.33 -17.91 -18.23
N TYR A 213 0.29 -16.78 -17.54
CA TYR A 213 1.40 -15.84 -17.43
C TYR A 213 1.63 -15.48 -15.94
N PHE A 214 2.63 -14.65 -15.66
CA PHE A 214 2.96 -14.26 -14.29
C PHE A 214 3.00 -12.75 -14.14
N ASP A 215 2.43 -12.27 -13.02
CA ASP A 215 2.60 -10.90 -12.55
C ASP A 215 3.17 -10.90 -11.11
N GLY A 216 3.52 -9.72 -10.60
CA GLY A 216 3.98 -9.57 -9.22
C GLY A 216 2.79 -9.39 -8.27
N GLN A 217 2.75 -10.14 -7.19
CA GLN A 217 1.85 -9.91 -6.07
C GLN A 217 2.56 -9.11 -4.98
N VAL A 218 1.87 -8.17 -4.33
CA VAL A 218 2.43 -7.31 -3.29
C VAL A 218 1.40 -6.98 -2.22
N ASP A 219 1.82 -6.92 -0.96
CA ASP A 219 1.07 -6.17 0.05
C ASP A 219 1.34 -4.68 -0.17
N ASP A 220 0.36 -3.99 -0.75
CA ASP A 220 0.48 -2.61 -1.17
C ASP A 220 0.73 -1.64 -0.01
N ALA A 221 0.09 -1.78 1.14
CA ALA A 221 0.39 -0.93 2.28
C ALA A 221 1.78 -1.22 2.87
N ARG A 222 2.20 -2.49 2.94
CA ARG A 222 3.53 -2.87 3.41
C ARG A 222 4.63 -2.24 2.57
N LEU A 223 4.47 -2.22 1.23
CA LEU A 223 5.44 -1.56 0.34
C LEU A 223 5.54 -0.06 0.64
N VAL A 224 4.42 0.64 0.87
CA VAL A 224 4.44 2.07 1.19
C VAL A 224 5.08 2.35 2.55
N VAL A 225 4.74 1.58 3.59
CA VAL A 225 5.39 1.66 4.91
C VAL A 225 6.90 1.46 4.78
N ASN A 226 7.31 0.49 3.97
CA ASN A 226 8.72 0.20 3.72
C ASN A 226 9.42 1.35 2.97
N LEU A 227 8.75 2.01 2.01
CA LEU A 227 9.25 3.22 1.36
C LEU A 227 9.44 4.37 2.35
N ALA A 228 8.44 4.68 3.19
CA ALA A 228 8.54 5.73 4.20
C ALA A 228 9.69 5.47 5.18
N ARG A 229 9.84 4.23 5.65
CA ARG A 229 10.95 3.80 6.50
C ARG A 229 12.30 3.89 5.78
N THR A 230 12.34 3.58 4.48
CA THR A 230 13.56 3.73 3.67
C THR A 230 13.94 5.18 3.54
N ALA A 231 12.98 6.10 3.29
CA ALA A 231 13.25 7.54 3.28
C ALA A 231 13.79 8.03 4.64
N ALA A 232 13.18 7.60 5.75
CA ALA A 232 13.65 7.91 7.11
C ALA A 232 15.08 7.39 7.35
N SER A 233 15.42 6.19 6.84
CA SER A 233 16.77 5.62 6.94
C SER A 233 17.84 6.41 6.18
N LEU A 234 17.42 7.17 5.18
CA LEU A 234 18.25 8.07 4.39
C LEU A 234 18.29 9.50 4.95
N GLY A 235 17.65 9.73 6.11
CA GLY A 235 17.69 11.01 6.82
C GLY A 235 16.45 11.89 6.67
N ALA A 236 15.41 11.48 5.95
CA ALA A 236 14.17 12.24 5.86
C ALA A 236 13.50 12.40 7.23
N ALA A 237 12.93 13.58 7.49
CA ALA A 237 12.00 13.80 8.59
C ALA A 237 10.60 13.33 8.15
N VAL A 238 9.99 12.41 8.91
CA VAL A 238 8.76 11.74 8.49
C VAL A 238 7.72 11.79 9.60
N ALA A 239 6.52 12.32 9.31
CA ALA A 239 5.43 12.42 10.27
C ALA A 239 4.08 12.01 9.66
N THR A 240 3.39 11.07 10.32
CA THR A 240 1.96 10.77 10.14
C THR A 240 1.11 11.60 11.09
N SER A 241 -0.22 11.63 10.90
CA SER A 241 -1.15 12.50 11.65
C SER A 241 -0.73 13.98 11.60
N ALA A 242 -0.12 14.40 10.50
CA ALA A 242 0.44 15.73 10.29
C ALA A 242 -0.24 16.36 9.05
N ARG A 243 -1.36 17.07 9.25
CA ARG A 243 -2.20 17.60 8.18
C ARG A 243 -1.72 18.96 7.71
N VAL A 244 -1.46 19.09 6.41
CA VAL A 244 -1.25 20.40 5.79
C VAL A 244 -2.59 21.15 5.75
N VAL A 245 -2.60 22.37 6.29
CA VAL A 245 -3.79 23.23 6.41
C VAL A 245 -3.64 24.54 5.64
N GLY A 246 -2.50 24.78 4.98
CA GLY A 246 -2.26 25.93 4.14
C GLY A 246 -0.82 25.99 3.63
N PHE A 247 -0.59 26.89 2.66
CA PHE A 247 0.75 27.17 2.13
C PHE A 247 1.35 28.41 2.77
N VAL A 248 2.67 28.36 3.04
CA VAL A 248 3.48 29.53 3.38
C VAL A 248 4.00 30.12 2.08
N ARG A 249 3.75 31.41 1.88
CA ARG A 249 4.08 32.11 0.63
C ARG A 249 4.92 33.35 0.90
N GLU A 250 5.87 33.60 0.02
CA GLU A 250 6.63 34.83 -0.07
C GLU A 250 6.49 35.37 -1.50
N ALA A 251 5.87 36.53 -1.65
CA ALA A 251 5.47 37.08 -2.94
C ALA A 251 4.62 36.09 -3.77
N ARG A 252 5.14 35.63 -4.92
CA ARG A 252 4.49 34.65 -5.82
C ARG A 252 5.08 33.24 -5.72
N GLN A 253 5.75 32.92 -4.63
CA GLN A 253 6.40 31.64 -4.43
C GLN A 253 5.86 30.95 -3.18
N VAL A 254 5.65 29.63 -3.27
CA VAL A 254 5.46 28.76 -2.09
C VAL A 254 6.83 28.45 -1.50
N VAL A 255 7.00 28.75 -0.22
CA VAL A 255 8.24 28.55 0.54
C VAL A 255 8.07 27.58 1.72
N GLY A 256 6.91 26.92 1.80
CA GLY A 256 6.60 25.97 2.85
C GLY A 256 5.11 25.72 2.99
N VAL A 257 4.74 25.07 4.08
CA VAL A 257 3.36 24.75 4.43
C VAL A 257 3.09 24.99 5.91
N ARG A 258 1.82 25.15 6.27
CA ARG A 258 1.34 25.12 7.65
C ARG A 258 0.81 23.74 7.95
N VAL A 259 1.31 23.11 9.01
CA VAL A 259 0.99 21.74 9.43
C VAL A 259 0.31 21.75 10.79
N ARG A 260 -0.78 20.99 10.91
CA ARG A 260 -1.45 20.70 12.17
C ARG A 260 -1.10 19.27 12.60
N ASP A 261 -0.58 19.11 13.82
CA ASP A 261 -0.43 17.81 14.46
C ASP A 261 -1.80 17.33 14.96
N LEU A 262 -2.34 16.27 14.38
CA LEU A 262 -3.67 15.74 14.73
C LEU A 262 -3.66 14.96 16.04
N GLU A 263 -2.49 14.53 16.52
CA GLU A 263 -2.33 13.95 17.85
C GLU A 263 -2.36 15.01 18.98
N ARG A 264 -2.29 16.29 18.58
CA ARG A 264 -2.35 17.45 19.48
C ARG A 264 -3.26 18.52 18.88
N PRO A 265 -4.58 18.23 18.77
CA PRO A 265 -5.52 19.10 18.06
C PRO A 265 -5.64 20.50 18.67
N ASP A 266 -5.32 20.66 19.96
CA ASP A 266 -5.37 21.94 20.68
C ASP A 266 -4.13 22.82 20.40
N GLU A 267 -3.03 22.26 19.83
CA GLU A 267 -1.87 23.06 19.43
C GLU A 267 -2.15 23.79 18.11
N GLU A 268 -1.67 25.05 18.03
CA GLU A 268 -1.76 25.81 16.79
C GLU A 268 -0.90 25.18 15.68
N PRO A 269 -1.36 25.28 14.41
CA PRO A 269 -0.57 24.83 13.26
C PRO A 269 0.77 25.56 13.19
N PHE A 270 1.83 24.82 12.88
CA PHE A 270 3.18 25.35 12.75
C PHE A 270 3.65 25.36 11.30
N GLU A 271 4.62 26.24 10.99
CA GLU A 271 5.22 26.32 9.67
C GLU A 271 6.33 25.30 9.48
N VAL A 272 6.37 24.71 8.28
CA VAL A 272 7.47 23.87 7.80
C VAL A 272 8.03 24.53 6.53
N ARG A 273 9.29 24.97 6.58
CA ARG A 273 9.96 25.69 5.49
C ARG A 273 10.65 24.74 4.52
N ALA A 274 10.44 24.95 3.22
CA ALA A 274 11.11 24.19 2.17
C ALA A 274 11.32 25.02 0.91
N HIS A 275 12.40 24.73 0.17
CA HIS A 275 12.66 25.36 -1.12
C HIS A 275 11.68 24.90 -2.21
N THR A 276 11.22 23.65 -2.14
CA THR A 276 10.21 23.08 -3.04
C THR A 276 9.23 22.20 -2.25
N VAL A 277 7.95 22.41 -2.50
CA VAL A 277 6.85 21.57 -1.97
C VAL A 277 6.35 20.67 -3.09
N VAL A 278 6.28 19.35 -2.83
CA VAL A 278 5.73 18.34 -3.73
C VAL A 278 4.43 17.81 -3.13
N ALA A 279 3.29 18.10 -3.75
CA ALA A 279 2.00 17.56 -3.35
C ALA A 279 1.69 16.28 -4.13
N ALA A 280 1.77 15.14 -3.44
CA ALA A 280 1.48 13.79 -3.95
C ALA A 280 0.22 13.22 -3.27
N THR A 281 -0.86 14.00 -3.27
CA THR A 281 -2.05 13.80 -2.47
C THR A 281 -3.14 12.94 -3.13
N GLY A 282 -2.83 12.31 -4.28
CA GLY A 282 -3.72 11.35 -4.96
C GLY A 282 -5.10 11.93 -5.25
N VAL A 283 -6.16 11.33 -4.71
CA VAL A 283 -7.55 11.79 -4.92
C VAL A 283 -7.87 13.14 -4.25
N TRP A 284 -6.97 13.66 -3.41
CA TRP A 284 -7.08 14.98 -2.77
C TRP A 284 -6.26 16.08 -3.48
N SER A 285 -5.74 15.82 -4.69
CA SER A 285 -4.92 16.80 -5.41
C SER A 285 -5.66 18.09 -5.74
N ASP A 286 -6.97 18.01 -5.99
CA ASP A 286 -7.79 19.20 -6.25
C ASP A 286 -7.92 20.09 -4.99
N ASP A 287 -7.88 19.51 -3.77
CA ASP A 287 -7.98 20.29 -2.52
C ASP A 287 -6.72 21.12 -2.29
N MET A 288 -5.56 20.58 -2.66
CA MET A 288 -4.30 21.35 -2.64
C MET A 288 -4.38 22.56 -3.59
N SER A 289 -5.04 22.37 -4.72
CA SER A 289 -5.25 23.44 -5.69
C SER A 289 -6.24 24.48 -5.18
N GLN A 290 -7.29 24.06 -4.46
CA GLN A 290 -8.27 24.98 -3.86
C GLN A 290 -7.64 25.90 -2.80
N MET A 291 -6.62 25.42 -2.05
CA MET A 291 -5.86 26.26 -1.11
C MET A 291 -5.11 27.43 -1.80
N LEU A 292 -5.05 27.44 -3.14
CA LEU A 292 -4.46 28.51 -3.94
C LEU A 292 -5.49 29.39 -4.65
N ASN A 293 -6.78 29.10 -4.52
CA ASN A 293 -7.85 29.83 -5.24
C ASN A 293 -7.88 31.31 -4.91
N ASP A 294 -7.50 31.70 -3.67
CA ASP A 294 -7.41 33.10 -3.23
C ASP A 294 -6.43 33.96 -4.05
N VAL A 295 -5.57 33.32 -4.84
CA VAL A 295 -4.57 33.98 -5.68
C VAL A 295 -4.80 33.77 -7.19
N GLY A 296 -5.95 33.19 -7.58
CA GLY A 296 -6.33 32.99 -8.98
C GLY A 296 -5.46 31.98 -9.75
N VAL A 297 -4.81 31.06 -9.05
CA VAL A 297 -3.93 30.05 -9.66
C VAL A 297 -4.75 28.87 -10.17
N ARG A 298 -4.58 28.54 -11.45
CA ARG A 298 -5.21 27.34 -12.04
C ARG A 298 -4.34 26.09 -11.76
N PRO A 299 -4.93 24.95 -11.34
CA PRO A 299 -4.17 23.77 -10.91
C PRO A 299 -3.41 23.05 -12.04
N GLY A 300 -3.73 23.26 -13.31
CA GLY A 300 -3.11 22.60 -14.45
C GLY A 300 -3.68 21.22 -14.79
N PHE A 301 -4.32 20.52 -13.85
CA PHE A 301 -5.09 19.30 -14.08
C PHE A 301 -6.20 19.19 -13.02
N ARG A 302 -7.15 18.28 -13.28
CA ARG A 302 -8.17 17.86 -12.30
C ARG A 302 -8.11 16.36 -12.11
N VAL A 303 -8.46 15.89 -10.90
CA VAL A 303 -8.50 14.46 -10.57
C VAL A 303 -9.95 14.01 -10.40
N ARG A 304 -10.33 13.01 -11.19
CA ARG A 304 -11.61 12.30 -11.07
C ARG A 304 -11.38 11.00 -10.31
N ALA A 305 -12.13 10.77 -9.24
CA ALA A 305 -12.04 9.55 -8.48
C ALA A 305 -12.90 8.44 -9.11
N SER A 306 -12.32 7.24 -9.29
CA SER A 306 -13.06 6.05 -9.69
C SER A 306 -12.98 5.00 -8.60
N LYS A 307 -14.15 4.55 -8.12
CA LYS A 307 -14.26 3.51 -7.07
C LYS A 307 -14.04 2.11 -7.67
N GLY A 308 -13.19 1.33 -7.00
CA GLY A 308 -12.99 -0.09 -7.26
C GLY A 308 -13.20 -0.90 -5.97
N VAL A 309 -14.13 -1.85 -6.01
CA VAL A 309 -14.48 -2.73 -4.88
C VAL A 309 -13.85 -4.10 -5.09
N HIS A 310 -13.39 -4.70 -3.99
CA HIS A 310 -12.86 -6.06 -3.97
C HIS A 310 -13.55 -6.86 -2.87
N LEU A 311 -13.84 -8.13 -3.15
CA LEU A 311 -14.28 -9.12 -2.19
C LEU A 311 -13.09 -9.98 -1.77
N VAL A 312 -13.08 -10.41 -0.51
CA VAL A 312 -12.14 -11.38 0.03
C VAL A 312 -12.96 -12.60 0.48
N VAL A 313 -12.62 -13.77 -0.06
CA VAL A 313 -13.26 -15.04 0.28
C VAL A 313 -12.20 -16.04 0.74
N PRO A 314 -12.53 -17.04 1.60
CA PRO A 314 -11.54 -18.00 2.07
C PRO A 314 -11.01 -18.88 0.93
N ARG A 315 -9.81 -19.39 1.11
CA ARG A 315 -9.14 -20.27 0.14
C ARG A 315 -9.97 -21.51 -0.19
N SER A 316 -10.76 -22.00 0.78
CA SER A 316 -11.65 -23.16 0.65
C SER A 316 -12.86 -22.93 -0.28
N ALA A 317 -13.26 -21.68 -0.49
CA ALA A 317 -14.41 -21.36 -1.37
C ALA A 317 -14.09 -21.60 -2.85
N ILE A 318 -12.82 -21.50 -3.26
CA ILE A 318 -12.34 -21.70 -4.63
C ILE A 318 -11.12 -22.61 -4.60
N THR A 319 -11.14 -23.71 -5.34
CA THR A 319 -10.00 -24.60 -5.51
C THR A 319 -9.17 -24.16 -6.71
N GLY A 320 -7.90 -23.79 -6.49
CA GLY A 320 -6.99 -23.38 -7.53
C GLY A 320 -5.62 -22.92 -6.99
N GLU A 321 -4.59 -22.97 -7.83
CA GLU A 321 -3.24 -22.52 -7.54
C GLU A 321 -2.85 -21.24 -8.28
N ALA A 322 -3.59 -20.92 -9.35
CA ALA A 322 -3.37 -19.74 -10.19
C ALA A 322 -4.54 -18.76 -10.04
N GLY A 323 -4.30 -17.47 -10.24
CA GLY A 323 -5.37 -16.49 -10.39
C GLY A 323 -6.07 -16.59 -11.75
N LEU A 324 -7.19 -15.86 -11.88
CA LEU A 324 -7.90 -15.68 -13.15
C LEU A 324 -7.99 -14.20 -13.49
N ILE A 325 -7.94 -13.88 -14.77
CA ILE A 325 -8.35 -12.60 -15.31
C ILE A 325 -9.53 -12.83 -16.27
N LEU A 326 -10.63 -12.15 -16.02
CA LEU A 326 -11.86 -12.27 -16.80
C LEU A 326 -12.18 -10.91 -17.44
N ARG A 327 -12.66 -10.94 -18.68
CA ARG A 327 -13.23 -9.75 -19.31
C ARG A 327 -14.68 -9.60 -18.91
N THR A 328 -15.03 -8.42 -18.43
CA THR A 328 -16.43 -8.02 -18.23
C THR A 328 -16.87 -7.07 -19.37
N ALA A 329 -18.13 -6.69 -19.39
CA ALA A 329 -18.64 -5.77 -20.41
C ALA A 329 -17.96 -4.39 -20.37
N THR A 330 -17.53 -3.95 -19.20
CA THR A 330 -16.99 -2.59 -18.98
C THR A 330 -15.52 -2.56 -18.54
N SER A 331 -14.99 -3.69 -17.99
CA SER A 331 -13.66 -3.70 -17.39
C SER A 331 -13.04 -5.10 -17.42
N VAL A 332 -12.12 -5.37 -16.51
CA VAL A 332 -11.55 -6.68 -16.22
C VAL A 332 -11.78 -7.02 -14.75
N LEU A 333 -12.04 -8.28 -14.47
CA LEU A 333 -12.17 -8.81 -13.13
C LEU A 333 -11.04 -9.80 -12.87
N PHE A 334 -10.41 -9.68 -11.74
CA PHE A 334 -9.37 -10.58 -11.26
C PHE A 334 -9.91 -11.47 -10.15
N VAL A 335 -9.45 -12.73 -10.13
CA VAL A 335 -9.54 -13.64 -8.98
C VAL A 335 -8.09 -13.97 -8.61
N ILE A 336 -7.60 -13.46 -7.51
CA ILE A 336 -6.17 -13.48 -7.15
C ILE A 336 -5.98 -14.29 -5.88
N PRO A 337 -5.11 -15.32 -5.86
CA PRO A 337 -4.76 -16.00 -4.63
C PRO A 337 -4.05 -15.04 -3.68
N TRP A 338 -4.44 -15.03 -2.39
CA TRP A 338 -3.92 -14.12 -1.38
C TRP A 338 -3.82 -14.82 -0.04
N GLY A 339 -2.65 -15.36 0.33
CA GLY A 339 -2.50 -16.12 1.57
C GLY A 339 -3.55 -17.24 1.67
N GLY A 340 -4.26 -17.26 2.79
CA GLY A 340 -5.40 -18.14 3.06
C GLY A 340 -6.70 -17.77 2.34
N HIS A 341 -6.67 -16.82 1.38
CA HIS A 341 -7.86 -16.22 0.79
C HIS A 341 -7.76 -16.09 -0.75
N TRP A 342 -8.85 -15.59 -1.34
CA TRP A 342 -8.90 -15.07 -2.71
C TRP A 342 -9.39 -13.62 -2.68
N ILE A 343 -8.79 -12.77 -3.49
CA ILE A 343 -9.26 -11.41 -3.77
C ILE A 343 -9.98 -11.42 -5.12
N ILE A 344 -11.24 -10.97 -5.14
CA ILE A 344 -12.08 -10.89 -6.34
C ILE A 344 -12.41 -9.42 -6.59
N GLY A 345 -12.04 -8.88 -7.75
CA GLY A 345 -12.25 -7.47 -8.08
C GLY A 345 -11.76 -7.12 -9.48
N THR A 346 -12.19 -6.04 -10.06
CA THR A 346 -12.70 -4.87 -9.36
C THR A 346 -13.87 -4.24 -10.13
N THR A 347 -14.67 -3.44 -9.44
CA THR A 347 -15.62 -2.52 -10.09
C THR A 347 -14.89 -1.30 -10.66
N ASP A 348 -15.58 -0.50 -11.47
CA ASP A 348 -15.08 0.78 -12.00
C ASP A 348 -16.27 1.75 -12.10
N THR A 349 -16.53 2.51 -11.01
CA THR A 349 -17.66 3.43 -10.89
C THR A 349 -17.16 4.82 -10.51
N ASP A 350 -17.77 5.86 -11.09
CA ASP A 350 -17.46 7.24 -10.74
C ASP A 350 -17.78 7.51 -9.26
N TRP A 351 -16.95 8.30 -8.58
CA TRP A 351 -17.10 8.55 -7.15
C TRP A 351 -16.93 10.03 -6.81
N GLN A 352 -17.98 10.61 -6.23
CA GLN A 352 -18.02 12.03 -5.83
C GLN A 352 -18.40 12.23 -4.35
N LEU A 353 -18.38 11.11 -3.57
CA LEU A 353 -18.74 11.09 -2.15
C LEU A 353 -17.48 11.11 -1.28
N ASP A 354 -17.56 10.61 -0.03
CA ASP A 354 -16.41 10.64 0.88
C ASP A 354 -15.19 9.88 0.30
N ARG A 355 -14.04 10.57 0.23
CA ARG A 355 -12.81 10.04 -0.35
C ARG A 355 -11.95 9.29 0.66
N ALA A 356 -12.14 9.55 1.93
CA ALA A 356 -11.35 8.95 3.00
C ALA A 356 -11.76 7.48 3.24
N HIS A 357 -13.06 7.24 3.23
CA HIS A 357 -13.65 5.93 3.52
C HIS A 357 -14.67 5.52 2.46
N PRO A 358 -14.25 5.34 1.18
CA PRO A 358 -15.17 4.96 0.12
C PRO A 358 -15.89 3.65 0.49
N ALA A 359 -17.19 3.66 0.33
CA ALA A 359 -18.06 2.56 0.72
C ALA A 359 -18.30 1.58 -0.43
N ALA A 360 -18.38 0.28 -0.11
CA ALA A 360 -18.93 -0.74 -1.00
C ALA A 360 -20.43 -0.89 -0.72
N SER A 361 -21.24 -0.88 -1.77
CA SER A 361 -22.70 -1.10 -1.68
C SER A 361 -23.07 -2.55 -2.02
N ALA A 362 -24.30 -2.96 -1.68
CA ALA A 362 -24.85 -4.27 -2.07
C ALA A 362 -24.85 -4.44 -3.61
N ARG A 363 -24.98 -3.33 -4.37
CA ARG A 363 -24.88 -3.36 -5.83
C ARG A 363 -23.49 -3.79 -6.30
N ASP A 364 -22.42 -3.26 -5.69
CA ASP A 364 -21.04 -3.62 -6.03
C ASP A 364 -20.79 -5.11 -5.76
N ILE A 365 -21.18 -5.57 -4.58
CA ILE A 365 -21.00 -6.96 -4.14
C ILE A 365 -21.71 -7.91 -5.10
N ARG A 366 -22.97 -7.64 -5.41
CA ARG A 366 -23.78 -8.43 -6.35
C ARG A 366 -23.14 -8.49 -7.73
N TYR A 367 -22.73 -7.32 -8.26
CA TYR A 367 -22.03 -7.26 -9.55
C TYR A 367 -20.80 -8.17 -9.59
N LEU A 368 -19.96 -8.13 -8.55
CA LEU A 368 -18.74 -8.95 -8.51
C LEU A 368 -19.06 -10.44 -8.41
N LEU A 369 -20.03 -10.83 -7.59
CA LEU A 369 -20.50 -12.21 -7.49
C LEU A 369 -21.08 -12.71 -8.83
N ASP A 370 -21.94 -11.90 -9.47
CA ASP A 370 -22.52 -12.26 -10.77
C ASP A 370 -21.44 -12.49 -11.83
N GLN A 371 -20.43 -11.61 -11.88
CA GLN A 371 -19.34 -11.74 -12.85
C GLN A 371 -18.46 -12.97 -12.60
N VAL A 372 -18.02 -13.21 -11.36
CA VAL A 372 -17.13 -14.35 -11.06
C VAL A 372 -17.86 -15.67 -11.22
N ASN A 373 -19.14 -15.75 -10.89
CA ASN A 373 -19.97 -16.95 -10.99
C ASN A 373 -20.24 -17.40 -12.44
N THR A 374 -19.96 -16.55 -13.43
CA THR A 374 -20.02 -16.96 -14.85
C THR A 374 -19.01 -18.06 -15.19
N VAL A 375 -17.91 -18.15 -14.43
CA VAL A 375 -16.78 -19.06 -14.73
C VAL A 375 -16.51 -20.10 -13.66
N LEU A 376 -17.17 -20.02 -12.50
CA LEU A 376 -16.99 -20.98 -11.41
C LEU A 376 -17.98 -22.14 -11.52
N ASP A 377 -17.53 -23.37 -11.25
CA ASP A 377 -18.39 -24.56 -11.17
C ASP A 377 -19.38 -24.44 -10.01
N ARG A 378 -18.91 -24.03 -8.82
CA ARG A 378 -19.73 -23.72 -7.66
C ARG A 378 -19.88 -22.18 -7.57
N PRO A 379 -21.11 -21.66 -7.62
CA PRO A 379 -21.35 -20.25 -7.40
C PRO A 379 -20.98 -19.81 -5.98
N LEU A 380 -20.33 -18.65 -5.85
CA LEU A 380 -20.14 -17.96 -4.58
C LEU A 380 -21.39 -17.17 -4.22
N THR A 381 -21.63 -17.06 -2.92
CA THR A 381 -22.71 -16.28 -2.32
C THR A 381 -22.16 -15.18 -1.39
N THR A 382 -23.03 -14.37 -0.84
CA THR A 382 -22.64 -13.38 0.20
C THR A 382 -22.05 -14.03 1.44
N ASP A 383 -22.46 -15.29 1.75
CA ASP A 383 -21.99 -16.02 2.93
C ASP A 383 -20.55 -16.52 2.80
N ASP A 384 -20.03 -16.58 1.58
CA ASP A 384 -18.61 -16.90 1.32
C ASP A 384 -17.69 -15.70 1.55
N ILE A 385 -18.22 -14.48 1.80
CA ILE A 385 -17.44 -13.25 1.88
C ILE A 385 -16.93 -13.02 3.31
N GLU A 386 -15.62 -13.04 3.49
CA GLU A 386 -14.96 -12.70 4.75
C GLU A 386 -14.58 -11.22 4.81
N GLY A 387 -14.20 -10.61 3.70
CA GLY A 387 -13.75 -9.23 3.61
C GLY A 387 -14.30 -8.49 2.39
N VAL A 388 -14.48 -7.17 2.55
CA VAL A 388 -14.78 -6.26 1.43
C VAL A 388 -13.96 -5.00 1.64
N TYR A 389 -13.36 -4.48 0.58
CA TYR A 389 -12.74 -3.16 0.63
C TYR A 389 -12.96 -2.38 -0.66
N ALA A 390 -13.05 -1.06 -0.54
CA ALA A 390 -13.18 -0.14 -1.66
C ALA A 390 -12.00 0.84 -1.69
N GLY A 391 -11.46 1.08 -2.88
CA GLY A 391 -10.41 2.05 -3.12
C GLY A 391 -10.77 3.01 -4.25
N LEU A 392 -10.15 4.18 -4.25
CA LEU A 392 -10.36 5.20 -5.27
C LEU A 392 -9.13 5.34 -6.17
N ARG A 393 -9.31 5.28 -7.48
CA ARG A 393 -8.26 5.57 -8.47
C ARG A 393 -8.23 7.07 -8.73
N PRO A 394 -7.09 7.76 -8.59
CA PRO A 394 -6.94 9.16 -8.97
C PRO A 394 -6.66 9.24 -10.49
N LEU A 395 -7.71 9.35 -11.28
CA LEU A 395 -7.61 9.48 -12.74
C LEU A 395 -7.51 10.96 -13.13
N LEU A 396 -6.62 11.28 -14.07
CA LEU A 396 -6.55 12.62 -14.63
C LEU A 396 -7.79 12.85 -15.51
N SER A 397 -8.48 13.97 -15.26
CA SER A 397 -9.65 14.35 -16.05
C SER A 397 -9.24 14.66 -17.49
N GLY A 398 -9.90 14.03 -18.46
CA GLY A 398 -9.82 14.30 -19.88
C GLY A 398 -11.23 14.45 -20.44
N GLU A 399 -11.36 14.62 -21.75
CA GLU A 399 -12.66 14.75 -22.45
C GLU A 399 -13.47 13.44 -22.53
N ALA A 400 -13.00 12.35 -21.92
CA ALA A 400 -13.66 11.05 -22.01
C ALA A 400 -14.89 10.94 -21.10
N ASP A 401 -16.02 10.47 -21.66
CA ASP A 401 -17.30 10.32 -20.95
C ASP A 401 -17.28 9.27 -19.82
N SER A 402 -16.31 8.34 -19.83
CA SER A 402 -16.21 7.28 -18.82
C SER A 402 -14.81 7.19 -18.21
N THR A 403 -14.74 6.87 -16.91
CA THR A 403 -13.49 6.67 -16.15
C THR A 403 -12.60 5.58 -16.72
N SER A 404 -13.19 4.56 -17.35
CA SER A 404 -12.44 3.44 -17.96
C SER A 404 -11.61 3.84 -19.19
N LYS A 405 -11.89 4.99 -19.81
CA LYS A 405 -11.20 5.53 -21.00
C LYS A 405 -10.20 6.63 -20.67
N LEU A 406 -10.12 7.09 -19.40
CA LEU A 406 -9.18 8.14 -19.00
C LEU A 406 -7.75 7.62 -19.01
N SER A 407 -6.81 8.52 -19.36
CA SER A 407 -5.37 8.23 -19.39
C SER A 407 -4.88 7.75 -18.02
N ARG A 408 -3.97 6.79 -18.05
CA ARG A 408 -3.26 6.26 -16.88
C ARG A 408 -1.80 6.71 -16.83
N GLU A 409 -1.46 7.71 -17.60
CA GLU A 409 -0.21 8.44 -17.46
C GLU A 409 -0.24 9.31 -16.20
N HIS A 410 0.91 9.65 -15.68
CA HIS A 410 1.01 10.63 -14.62
C HIS A 410 1.25 12.03 -15.20
N ALA A 411 0.88 13.04 -14.43
CA ALA A 411 1.20 14.42 -14.75
C ALA A 411 1.92 15.07 -13.56
N VAL A 412 2.92 15.89 -13.90
CA VAL A 412 3.59 16.77 -12.95
C VAL A 412 3.44 18.20 -13.46
N VAL A 413 2.89 19.08 -12.64
CA VAL A 413 2.70 20.50 -12.95
C VAL A 413 3.25 21.38 -11.83
N GLU A 414 3.67 22.59 -12.15
CA GLU A 414 4.08 23.62 -11.20
C GLU A 414 3.09 24.80 -11.31
N PRO A 415 1.94 24.76 -10.60
CA PRO A 415 0.92 25.82 -10.70
C PRO A 415 1.38 27.15 -10.11
N MET A 416 2.30 27.11 -9.16
CA MET A 416 2.95 28.26 -8.55
C MET A 416 4.41 27.93 -8.29
N LEU A 417 5.30 28.91 -8.43
CA LEU A 417 6.72 28.72 -8.14
C LEU A 417 6.89 28.09 -6.76
N GLY A 418 7.68 26.98 -6.69
CA GLY A 418 7.95 26.25 -5.45
C GLY A 418 6.90 25.24 -5.05
N LEU A 419 5.78 25.08 -5.79
CA LEU A 419 4.80 24.03 -5.57
C LEU A 419 4.67 23.15 -6.81
N MET A 420 4.93 21.87 -6.66
CA MET A 420 4.71 20.84 -7.68
C MET A 420 3.56 19.94 -7.27
N LEU A 421 2.64 19.67 -8.19
CA LEU A 421 1.57 18.70 -8.02
C LEU A 421 1.86 17.49 -8.89
N VAL A 422 1.71 16.29 -8.34
CA VAL A 422 1.83 15.02 -9.07
C VAL A 422 0.58 14.18 -8.85
N ALA A 423 -0.05 13.72 -9.94
CA ALA A 423 -1.24 12.87 -9.90
C ALA A 423 -1.32 11.93 -11.10
N GLY A 424 -2.28 11.00 -11.06
CA GLY A 424 -2.45 9.97 -12.07
C GLY A 424 -1.46 8.81 -11.91
N GLY A 425 -1.12 8.16 -13.02
CA GLY A 425 -0.17 7.06 -13.05
C GLY A 425 -0.68 5.76 -12.46
N LYS A 426 0.23 4.85 -12.16
CA LYS A 426 -0.04 3.49 -11.67
C LYS A 426 0.79 3.19 -10.44
N TYR A 427 0.27 2.30 -9.60
CA TYR A 427 1.01 1.80 -8.45
C TYR A 427 2.35 1.14 -8.86
N THR A 428 2.36 0.37 -9.93
CA THR A 428 3.55 -0.32 -10.45
C THR A 428 4.69 0.64 -10.81
N THR A 429 4.36 1.81 -11.37
CA THR A 429 5.35 2.77 -11.90
C THR A 429 5.59 3.96 -10.95
N TYR A 430 5.29 3.80 -9.65
CA TYR A 430 5.46 4.85 -8.64
C TYR A 430 6.87 5.46 -8.65
N ARG A 431 7.91 4.64 -8.89
CA ARG A 431 9.31 5.07 -8.89
C ARG A 431 9.61 6.05 -10.02
N VAL A 432 9.05 5.79 -11.22
CA VAL A 432 9.19 6.69 -12.37
C VAL A 432 8.50 8.03 -12.09
N MET A 433 7.29 7.99 -11.52
CA MET A 433 6.56 9.20 -11.09
C MET A 433 7.35 10.00 -10.05
N ALA A 434 7.94 9.31 -9.09
CA ALA A 434 8.78 9.90 -8.05
C ALA A 434 10.03 10.56 -8.65
N ALA A 435 10.72 9.86 -9.53
CA ALA A 435 11.91 10.39 -10.21
C ALA A 435 11.58 11.64 -11.05
N ASP A 436 10.48 11.62 -11.83
CA ASP A 436 10.09 12.77 -12.66
C ASP A 436 9.81 14.02 -11.82
N VAL A 437 9.03 13.91 -10.74
CA VAL A 437 8.74 15.08 -9.89
C VAL A 437 9.98 15.59 -9.18
N ILE A 438 10.88 14.70 -8.72
CA ILE A 438 12.11 15.12 -8.04
C ILE A 438 13.14 15.66 -9.02
N ASP A 439 13.21 15.16 -10.26
CA ASP A 439 14.05 15.76 -11.31
C ASP A 439 13.65 17.22 -11.59
N ARG A 440 12.35 17.52 -11.56
CA ARG A 440 11.86 18.91 -11.70
C ARG A 440 12.23 19.75 -10.47
N ALA A 441 12.10 19.18 -9.25
CA ALA A 441 12.51 19.83 -8.02
C ALA A 441 14.02 20.14 -8.02
N VAL A 442 14.86 19.19 -8.42
CA VAL A 442 16.32 19.36 -8.52
C VAL A 442 16.70 20.45 -9.52
N ARG A 443 16.05 20.49 -10.70
CA ARG A 443 16.29 21.58 -11.67
C ARG A 443 16.00 22.96 -11.06
N ARG A 444 14.94 23.07 -10.27
CA ARG A 444 14.60 24.29 -9.54
C ARG A 444 15.64 24.67 -8.49
N LEU A 445 16.24 23.69 -7.82
CA LEU A 445 17.33 23.88 -6.83
C LEU A 445 18.69 24.19 -7.46
N GLY A 446 18.75 24.48 -8.77
CA GLY A 446 19.99 24.77 -9.49
C GLY A 446 20.75 23.54 -9.99
N GLY A 447 20.14 22.35 -9.96
CA GLY A 447 20.68 21.12 -10.57
C GLY A 447 21.87 20.48 -9.84
N ALA A 448 22.19 20.89 -8.63
CA ALA A 448 23.38 20.43 -7.90
C ALA A 448 23.24 19.03 -7.28
N ALA A 449 22.04 18.44 -7.24
CA ALA A 449 21.81 17.11 -6.66
C ALA A 449 22.22 15.98 -7.62
N ARG A 450 22.55 14.83 -7.05
CA ARG A 450 22.87 13.62 -7.83
C ARG A 450 21.65 13.15 -8.65
N PRO A 451 21.84 12.44 -9.78
CA PRO A 451 20.75 11.81 -10.49
C PRO A 451 20.06 10.75 -9.61
N SER A 452 18.81 10.38 -9.98
CA SER A 452 18.11 9.29 -9.31
C SER A 452 18.91 7.99 -9.38
N ARG A 453 18.91 7.26 -8.26
CA ARG A 453 19.52 5.94 -8.14
C ARG A 453 18.57 4.93 -7.50
N THR A 454 17.28 5.23 -7.52
CA THR A 454 16.25 4.39 -6.87
C THR A 454 16.03 3.06 -7.57
N ASP A 455 16.48 2.90 -8.81
CA ASP A 455 16.51 1.61 -9.52
C ASP A 455 17.60 0.65 -9.01
N GLU A 456 18.58 1.17 -8.27
CA GLU A 456 19.64 0.38 -7.65
C GLU A 456 19.53 0.30 -6.12
N LEU A 457 18.60 1.04 -5.52
CA LEU A 457 18.48 1.18 -4.06
C LEU A 457 17.54 0.14 -3.46
N PRO A 458 18.03 -0.93 -2.82
CA PRO A 458 17.18 -1.88 -2.11
C PRO A 458 16.40 -1.17 -1.00
N LEU A 459 15.13 -1.50 -0.85
CA LEU A 459 14.31 -1.05 0.27
C LEU A 459 14.73 -1.79 1.56
N LEU A 460 14.37 -1.23 2.71
CA LEU A 460 14.68 -1.88 3.99
C LEU A 460 14.15 -3.31 4.04
N GLY A 461 15.00 -4.23 4.51
CA GLY A 461 14.66 -5.65 4.56
C GLY A 461 14.96 -6.44 3.28
N ALA A 462 15.26 -5.78 2.15
CA ALA A 462 15.59 -6.46 0.90
C ALA A 462 17.02 -7.03 0.87
N ASP A 463 17.98 -6.28 1.43
CA ASP A 463 19.39 -6.72 1.47
C ASP A 463 19.53 -8.01 2.29
N GLY A 464 20.13 -9.04 1.68
CA GLY A 464 20.33 -10.34 2.32
C GLY A 464 19.07 -11.24 2.39
N PHE A 465 17.92 -10.81 1.87
CA PHE A 465 16.67 -11.57 1.92
C PHE A 465 16.81 -12.98 1.33
N ALA A 466 17.45 -13.13 0.15
CA ALA A 466 17.60 -14.43 -0.50
C ALA A 466 18.42 -15.42 0.35
N ALA A 467 19.40 -14.94 1.13
CA ALA A 467 20.15 -15.77 2.07
C ALA A 467 19.27 -16.15 3.27
N ALA A 468 18.60 -15.17 3.89
CA ALA A 468 17.70 -15.42 5.01
C ALA A 468 16.56 -16.40 4.64
N TRP A 469 16.02 -16.29 3.42
CA TRP A 469 15.02 -17.23 2.92
C TRP A 469 15.53 -18.65 2.77
N ARG A 470 16.77 -18.84 2.28
CA ARG A 470 17.39 -20.18 2.23
C ARG A 470 17.60 -20.76 3.62
N ASP A 471 18.04 -19.92 4.56
CA ASP A 471 18.40 -20.32 5.92
C ASP A 471 17.20 -20.34 6.89
N ARG A 472 15.96 -20.13 6.40
CA ARG A 472 14.76 -19.95 7.23
C ARG A 472 14.47 -21.07 8.21
N GLN A 473 14.78 -22.32 7.85
CA GLN A 473 14.62 -23.47 8.77
C GLN A 473 15.65 -23.41 9.92
N ASP A 474 16.87 -22.99 9.64
CA ASP A 474 17.92 -22.82 10.64
C ASP A 474 17.62 -21.64 11.55
N ILE A 475 17.06 -20.55 10.99
CA ILE A 475 16.56 -19.41 11.76
C ILE A 475 15.45 -19.88 12.71
N ALA A 476 14.49 -20.66 12.22
CA ALA A 476 13.40 -21.20 13.03
C ALA A 476 13.91 -22.03 14.21
N ARG A 477 14.83 -22.97 13.95
CA ARG A 477 15.43 -23.80 15.01
C ARG A 477 16.18 -22.98 16.06
N ARG A 478 16.97 -21.98 15.64
CA ARG A 478 17.74 -21.12 16.56
C ARG A 478 16.85 -20.27 17.47
N HIS A 479 15.67 -19.87 17.00
CA HIS A 479 14.75 -19.03 17.75
C HIS A 479 13.58 -19.79 18.40
N GLY A 480 13.53 -21.12 18.25
CA GLY A 480 12.49 -21.96 18.87
C GLY A 480 11.07 -21.72 18.31
N VAL A 481 10.97 -21.28 17.05
CA VAL A 481 9.70 -21.05 16.35
C VAL A 481 9.55 -22.01 15.16
N THR A 482 8.35 -22.08 14.58
CA THR A 482 8.14 -22.91 13.38
C THR A 482 8.72 -22.24 12.12
N ALA A 483 9.03 -23.03 11.10
CA ALA A 483 9.46 -22.50 9.80
C ALA A 483 8.39 -21.59 9.18
N GLY A 484 7.10 -21.93 9.32
CA GLY A 484 6.00 -21.11 8.84
C GLY A 484 5.95 -19.71 9.44
N VAL A 485 6.26 -19.57 10.74
CA VAL A 485 6.40 -18.25 11.39
C VAL A 485 7.53 -17.45 10.74
N VAL A 486 8.70 -18.07 10.52
CA VAL A 486 9.83 -17.37 9.88
C VAL A 486 9.52 -17.00 8.44
N GLU A 487 8.87 -17.87 7.68
CA GLU A 487 8.43 -17.61 6.30
C GLU A 487 7.46 -16.42 6.27
N HIS A 488 6.43 -16.42 7.11
CA HIS A 488 5.49 -15.31 7.25
C HIS A 488 6.20 -13.97 7.56
N LEU A 489 7.11 -13.98 8.54
CA LEU A 489 7.84 -12.77 8.91
C LEU A 489 8.81 -12.29 7.81
N LEU A 490 9.54 -13.23 7.17
CA LEU A 490 10.44 -12.88 6.06
C LEU A 490 9.69 -12.28 4.86
N GLU A 491 8.53 -12.79 4.55
CA GLU A 491 7.69 -12.30 3.45
C GLU A 491 7.11 -10.91 3.69
N ARG A 492 7.04 -10.47 4.93
CA ARG A 492 6.49 -9.17 5.33
C ARG A 492 7.56 -8.16 5.72
N TYR A 493 8.63 -8.60 6.36
CA TYR A 493 9.67 -7.75 6.95
C TYR A 493 11.06 -7.96 6.34
N GLY A 494 11.24 -8.99 5.49
CA GLY A 494 12.55 -9.32 4.95
C GLY A 494 13.55 -9.60 6.06
N THR A 495 14.77 -9.11 5.92
CA THR A 495 15.82 -9.27 6.94
C THR A 495 15.56 -8.52 8.26
N LEU A 496 14.55 -7.63 8.30
CA LEU A 496 14.10 -7.01 9.55
C LEU A 496 13.41 -8.01 10.50
N THR A 497 13.07 -9.20 10.03
CA THR A 497 12.53 -10.33 10.82
C THR A 497 13.36 -10.59 12.07
N VAL A 498 14.67 -10.36 12.03
CA VAL A 498 15.56 -10.50 13.19
C VAL A 498 15.12 -9.65 14.39
N HIS A 499 14.51 -8.48 14.14
CA HIS A 499 14.04 -7.61 15.22
C HIS A 499 12.80 -8.19 15.91
N LEU A 500 11.84 -8.74 15.12
CA LEU A 500 10.63 -9.37 15.66
C LEU A 500 11.02 -10.63 16.47
N LEU A 501 11.90 -11.47 15.93
CA LEU A 501 12.40 -12.66 16.63
C LEU A 501 13.13 -12.30 17.93
N ALA A 502 13.89 -11.20 17.96
CA ALA A 502 14.52 -10.71 19.17
C ALA A 502 13.48 -10.18 20.20
N MET A 503 12.42 -9.52 19.74
CA MET A 503 11.31 -9.09 20.61
C MET A 503 10.59 -10.31 21.23
N MET A 504 10.28 -11.32 20.44
CA MET A 504 9.65 -12.56 20.89
C MET A 504 10.54 -13.34 21.89
N ALA A 505 11.85 -13.33 21.69
CA ALA A 505 12.79 -13.95 22.63
C ALA A 505 12.90 -13.20 23.96
N ALA A 506 12.79 -11.86 23.92
CA ALA A 506 12.80 -11.02 25.12
C ALA A 506 11.47 -11.04 25.89
N GLN A 507 10.36 -11.20 25.17
CA GLN A 507 8.98 -11.16 25.68
C GLN A 507 8.19 -12.32 25.01
N PRO A 508 8.14 -13.50 25.63
CA PRO A 508 7.48 -14.68 25.04
C PRO A 508 5.97 -14.48 24.76
N GLU A 509 5.31 -13.59 25.46
CA GLU A 509 3.92 -13.19 25.24
C GLU A 509 3.72 -12.54 23.85
N LEU A 510 4.76 -12.01 23.24
CA LEU A 510 4.70 -11.49 21.87
C LEU A 510 4.80 -12.58 20.79
N ALA A 511 5.16 -13.80 21.16
CA ALA A 511 5.22 -14.93 20.23
C ALA A 511 3.86 -15.60 20.00
N VAL A 512 2.81 -15.18 20.72
CA VAL A 512 1.47 -15.76 20.57
C VAL A 512 0.73 -15.13 19.37
N PRO A 513 -0.09 -15.91 18.68
CA PRO A 513 -1.02 -15.38 17.68
C PRO A 513 -2.06 -14.41 18.30
N LEU A 514 -2.54 -13.47 17.49
CA LEU A 514 -3.66 -12.62 17.89
C LEU A 514 -4.97 -13.42 17.94
N ALA A 515 -5.80 -13.08 18.91
CA ALA A 515 -7.14 -13.66 19.01
C ALA A 515 -7.92 -13.44 17.69
N GLY A 516 -8.56 -14.48 17.18
CA GLY A 516 -9.31 -14.44 15.92
C GLY A 516 -8.49 -14.23 14.64
N ALA A 517 -7.15 -14.10 14.74
CA ALA A 517 -6.27 -13.88 13.58
C ALA A 517 -4.96 -14.69 13.73
N PRO A 518 -5.02 -16.03 13.68
CA PRO A 518 -3.90 -16.89 14.03
C PRO A 518 -2.68 -16.77 13.10
N GLU A 519 -2.82 -16.17 11.95
CA GLU A 519 -1.72 -15.91 11.01
C GLU A 519 -0.84 -14.71 11.44
N TYR A 520 -1.31 -13.87 12.38
CA TYR A 520 -0.62 -12.68 12.85
C TYR A 520 -0.19 -12.83 14.30
N LEU A 521 1.04 -12.38 14.59
CA LEU A 521 1.63 -12.47 15.93
C LEU A 521 1.47 -11.15 16.71
N ALA A 522 1.37 -11.24 18.02
CA ALA A 522 1.40 -10.09 18.92
C ALA A 522 2.66 -9.20 18.69
N ALA A 523 3.80 -9.81 18.35
CA ALA A 523 5.03 -9.11 17.98
C ALA A 523 4.86 -8.15 16.79
N GLU A 524 4.00 -8.47 15.83
CA GLU A 524 3.76 -7.61 14.66
C GLU A 524 3.03 -6.33 15.07
N VAL A 525 2.10 -6.41 16.03
CA VAL A 525 1.40 -5.25 16.59
C VAL A 525 2.36 -4.34 17.35
N ALA A 526 3.18 -4.92 18.24
CA ALA A 526 4.21 -4.17 18.97
C ALA A 526 5.23 -3.52 18.01
N TYR A 527 5.67 -4.25 17.00
CA TYR A 527 6.61 -3.74 15.99
C TYR A 527 6.01 -2.64 15.13
N ALA A 528 4.72 -2.73 14.79
CA ALA A 528 3.99 -1.70 14.07
C ALA A 528 4.01 -0.35 14.81
N ALA A 529 3.78 -0.35 16.12
CA ALA A 529 3.84 0.85 16.95
C ALA A 529 5.28 1.35 17.17
N LEU A 530 6.22 0.44 17.45
CA LEU A 530 7.60 0.80 17.86
C LEU A 530 8.54 1.07 16.68
N ALA A 531 8.19 0.62 15.45
CA ALA A 531 9.12 0.69 14.31
C ALA A 531 8.48 1.12 12.99
N GLU A 532 7.15 1.10 12.87
CA GLU A 532 6.47 1.36 11.60
C GLU A 532 5.52 2.56 11.66
N GLY A 533 5.55 3.33 12.74
CA GLY A 533 4.84 4.61 12.88
C GLY A 533 3.33 4.48 13.00
N ALA A 534 2.80 3.31 13.41
CA ALA A 534 1.39 3.17 13.71
C ALA A 534 1.05 3.90 15.01
N LEU A 535 0.01 4.73 14.98
CA LEU A 535 -0.43 5.55 16.12
C LEU A 535 -1.81 5.14 16.64
N HIS A 536 -2.62 4.49 15.81
CA HIS A 536 -3.99 4.10 16.13
C HIS A 536 -4.21 2.62 15.81
N LEU A 537 -5.19 2.01 16.47
CA LEU A 537 -5.56 0.62 16.29
C LEU A 537 -5.93 0.31 14.83
N ASP A 538 -6.61 1.24 14.14
CA ASP A 538 -6.92 1.16 12.72
C ASP A 538 -5.67 1.04 11.83
N ASP A 539 -4.58 1.73 12.17
CA ASP A 539 -3.33 1.69 11.40
C ASP A 539 -2.77 0.26 11.38
N VAL A 540 -2.87 -0.43 12.52
CA VAL A 540 -2.36 -1.81 12.68
C VAL A 540 -3.27 -2.82 12.02
N LEU A 541 -4.56 -2.86 12.40
CA LEU A 541 -5.48 -3.90 11.95
C LEU A 541 -5.82 -3.82 10.46
N THR A 542 -5.65 -2.64 9.84
CA THR A 542 -5.98 -2.40 8.44
C THR A 542 -4.76 -2.37 7.51
N ARG A 543 -3.62 -1.82 7.95
CA ARG A 543 -2.48 -1.50 7.06
C ARG A 543 -1.15 -2.13 7.47
N ARG A 544 -0.90 -2.38 8.76
CA ARG A 544 0.32 -3.12 9.19
C ARG A 544 0.08 -4.62 9.15
N THR A 545 -1.13 -5.06 9.48
CA THR A 545 -1.69 -6.37 9.19
C THR A 545 -2.77 -6.24 8.12
N ARG A 546 -3.46 -7.30 7.78
CA ARG A 546 -4.64 -7.29 6.90
C ARG A 546 -5.87 -7.90 7.57
N ILE A 547 -5.83 -7.99 8.89
CA ILE A 547 -6.86 -8.61 9.72
C ILE A 547 -8.25 -8.07 9.40
N SER A 548 -8.37 -6.75 9.12
CA SER A 548 -9.65 -6.12 8.79
C SER A 548 -10.35 -6.66 7.54
N ILE A 549 -9.62 -7.33 6.65
CA ILE A 549 -10.18 -7.90 5.40
C ILE A 549 -9.99 -9.41 5.27
N GLU A 550 -9.18 -10.02 6.14
CA GLU A 550 -8.83 -11.44 6.10
C GLU A 550 -9.55 -12.26 7.18
N THR A 551 -10.40 -11.63 7.99
CA THR A 551 -11.16 -12.32 9.03
C THR A 551 -12.64 -11.99 8.92
N VAL A 552 -13.50 -13.00 9.16
CA VAL A 552 -14.96 -12.84 9.14
C VAL A 552 -15.42 -11.73 10.09
N HIS A 553 -14.81 -11.65 11.29
CA HIS A 553 -15.12 -10.61 12.28
C HIS A 553 -14.43 -9.26 12.01
N ARG A 554 -13.69 -9.12 10.87
CA ARG A 554 -13.02 -7.87 10.46
C ARG A 554 -12.05 -7.31 11.52
N GLY A 555 -11.42 -8.17 12.29
CA GLY A 555 -10.51 -7.79 13.36
C GLY A 555 -11.18 -7.40 14.68
N ALA A 556 -12.50 -7.50 14.80
CA ALA A 556 -13.19 -7.17 16.05
C ALA A 556 -12.70 -8.02 17.23
N GLU A 557 -12.48 -9.33 17.04
CA GLU A 557 -11.95 -10.22 18.06
C GLU A 557 -10.49 -9.95 18.43
N SER A 558 -9.74 -9.31 17.53
CA SER A 558 -8.34 -8.96 17.76
C SER A 558 -8.16 -7.59 18.41
N ALA A 559 -9.23 -6.76 18.44
CA ALA A 559 -9.14 -5.34 18.74
C ALA A 559 -8.63 -5.07 20.17
N GLU A 560 -9.18 -5.75 21.18
CA GLU A 560 -8.78 -5.55 22.59
C GLU A 560 -7.33 -5.96 22.81
N HIS A 561 -6.93 -7.16 22.38
CA HIS A 561 -5.57 -7.65 22.54
C HIS A 561 -4.56 -6.75 21.81
N ALA A 562 -4.88 -6.33 20.58
CA ALA A 562 -4.02 -5.40 19.83
C ALA A 562 -3.93 -4.02 20.53
N ALA A 563 -5.04 -3.52 21.10
CA ALA A 563 -5.04 -2.25 21.84
C ALA A 563 -4.25 -2.33 23.16
N GLU A 564 -4.23 -3.47 23.84
CA GLU A 564 -3.37 -3.70 25.00
C GLU A 564 -1.88 -3.59 24.62
N ILE A 565 -1.46 -4.31 23.58
CA ILE A 565 -0.08 -4.29 23.10
C ILE A 565 0.33 -2.90 22.63
N MET A 566 -0.53 -2.22 21.85
CA MET A 566 -0.26 -0.85 21.42
C MET A 566 -0.22 0.12 22.59
N GLY A 567 -1.12 -0.05 23.55
CA GLY A 567 -1.18 0.77 24.76
C GLY A 567 0.12 0.73 25.55
N GLU A 568 0.70 -0.45 25.70
CA GLU A 568 2.02 -0.60 26.35
C GLU A 568 3.13 0.07 25.52
N ALA A 569 3.11 -0.10 24.18
CA ALA A 569 4.13 0.48 23.30
C ALA A 569 4.05 2.01 23.17
N LEU A 570 2.83 2.58 23.22
CA LEU A 570 2.57 4.00 22.99
C LEU A 570 2.30 4.78 24.28
N GLY A 571 2.18 4.10 25.43
CA GLY A 571 1.89 4.72 26.72
C GLY A 571 0.42 5.14 26.87
N TRP A 572 -0.52 4.42 26.27
CA TRP A 572 -1.94 4.70 26.40
C TRP A 572 -2.45 4.33 27.81
N ASP A 573 -3.25 5.16 28.38
CA ASP A 573 -4.03 4.82 29.57
C ASP A 573 -5.26 3.95 29.21
N ALA A 574 -6.01 3.53 30.22
CA ALA A 574 -7.19 2.70 30.02
C ALA A 574 -8.28 3.40 29.18
N THR A 575 -8.40 4.73 29.32
CA THR A 575 -9.41 5.54 28.62
C THR A 575 -9.09 5.62 27.14
N VAL A 576 -7.83 5.86 26.77
CA VAL A 576 -7.38 5.90 25.37
C VAL A 576 -7.54 4.51 24.73
N ARG A 577 -7.15 3.44 25.42
CA ARG A 577 -7.32 2.06 24.92
C ARG A 577 -8.78 1.75 24.64
N GLN A 578 -9.67 2.06 25.57
CA GLN A 578 -11.10 1.84 25.39
C GLN A 578 -11.64 2.63 24.19
N LYS A 579 -11.28 3.91 24.06
CA LYS A 579 -11.68 4.75 22.93
C LYS A 579 -11.23 4.19 21.59
N GLU A 580 -10.00 3.70 21.48
CA GLU A 580 -9.46 3.09 20.26
C GLU A 580 -10.25 1.84 19.86
N VAL A 581 -10.56 0.96 20.82
CA VAL A 581 -11.38 -0.24 20.59
C VAL A 581 -12.80 0.13 20.18
N GLU A 582 -13.47 1.00 20.92
CA GLU A 582 -14.84 1.45 20.61
C GLU A 582 -14.91 2.07 19.20
N HIS A 583 -13.96 2.93 18.86
CA HIS A 583 -13.87 3.54 17.55
C HIS A 583 -13.69 2.49 16.44
N TYR A 584 -12.78 1.53 16.63
CA TYR A 584 -12.55 0.47 15.65
C TYR A 584 -13.79 -0.40 15.42
N LEU A 585 -14.47 -0.80 16.51
CA LEU A 585 -15.69 -1.59 16.44
C LEU A 585 -16.85 -0.83 15.77
N ALA A 586 -17.00 0.45 16.08
CA ALA A 586 -17.98 1.31 15.41
C ALA A 586 -17.71 1.41 13.92
N ARG A 587 -16.43 1.55 13.52
CA ARG A 587 -16.02 1.55 12.12
C ARG A 587 -16.34 0.23 11.42
N VAL A 588 -16.05 -0.92 12.04
CA VAL A 588 -16.39 -2.25 11.49
C VAL A 588 -17.89 -2.38 11.29
N THR A 589 -18.68 -1.91 12.27
CA THR A 589 -20.15 -1.93 12.19
C THR A 589 -20.66 -1.09 11.01
N ALA A 590 -20.19 0.14 10.88
CA ALA A 590 -20.54 1.04 9.78
C ALA A 590 -20.13 0.47 8.41
N GLU A 591 -18.98 -0.20 8.33
CA GLU A 591 -18.53 -0.88 7.13
C GLU A 591 -19.45 -2.03 6.72
N ARG A 592 -19.84 -2.89 7.66
CA ARG A 592 -20.81 -3.96 7.41
C ARG A 592 -22.17 -3.41 7.00
N GLN A 593 -22.64 -2.38 7.68
CA GLN A 593 -23.91 -1.74 7.35
C GLN A 593 -23.86 -1.15 5.92
N SER A 594 -22.78 -0.49 5.51
CA SER A 594 -22.66 0.05 4.16
C SER A 594 -22.82 -1.01 3.07
N GLN A 595 -22.37 -2.25 3.33
CA GLN A 595 -22.41 -3.36 2.38
C GLN A 595 -23.82 -3.92 2.15
N THR A 596 -24.77 -3.62 3.04
CA THR A 596 -26.20 -3.98 2.88
C THR A 596 -27.01 -2.87 2.21
N MET A 597 -26.47 -1.66 2.06
CA MET A 597 -27.14 -0.55 1.44
C MET A 597 -27.26 -0.73 -0.09
N PRO A 598 -28.40 -0.33 -0.70
CA PRO A 598 -28.68 -0.63 -2.10
C PRO A 598 -27.74 0.08 -3.09
N ASP A 599 -27.23 1.25 -2.76
CA ASP A 599 -26.46 2.13 -3.64
C ASP A 599 -25.34 2.87 -2.90
N ASP A 600 -24.52 3.60 -3.67
CA ASP A 600 -23.33 4.29 -3.18
C ASP A 600 -23.66 5.43 -2.21
N ALA A 601 -24.75 6.16 -2.43
CA ALA A 601 -25.10 7.30 -1.59
C ALA A 601 -25.53 6.87 -0.19
N THR A 602 -26.35 5.81 -0.11
CA THR A 602 -26.80 5.24 1.17
C THR A 602 -25.69 4.48 1.88
N ALA A 603 -24.79 3.80 1.12
CA ALA A 603 -23.61 3.15 1.67
C ALA A 603 -22.61 4.16 2.26
N ASP A 604 -22.37 5.26 1.56
CA ASP A 604 -21.52 6.37 2.04
C ASP A 604 -22.11 7.00 3.31
N ALA A 605 -23.42 7.25 3.34
CA ALA A 605 -24.10 7.81 4.50
C ALA A 605 -23.92 6.92 5.77
N ALA A 606 -23.96 5.60 5.61
CA ALA A 606 -23.67 4.66 6.70
C ALA A 606 -22.20 4.77 7.18
N ARG A 607 -21.26 4.96 6.27
CA ARG A 607 -19.82 5.06 6.58
C ARG A 607 -19.45 6.36 7.30
N ILE A 608 -19.95 7.49 6.85
CA ILE A 608 -19.62 8.80 7.44
C ILE A 608 -20.22 9.02 8.83
N GLY A 609 -21.14 8.16 9.27
CA GLY A 609 -21.67 8.16 10.65
C GLY A 609 -20.61 7.90 11.72
N VAL A 610 -19.46 7.32 11.33
CA VAL A 610 -18.31 7.11 12.22
C VAL A 610 -17.16 7.98 11.73
N PRO A 611 -16.83 9.08 12.44
CA PRO A 611 -15.74 9.97 12.07
C PRO A 611 -14.39 9.27 12.17
N ASP A 612 -13.35 9.84 11.52
CA ASP A 612 -11.96 9.38 11.67
C ASP A 612 -11.51 9.56 13.15
N VAL A 613 -10.75 8.61 13.66
CA VAL A 613 -10.24 8.63 15.04
C VAL A 613 -9.43 9.90 15.35
N ARG A 614 -8.83 10.50 14.33
CA ARG A 614 -8.07 11.77 14.39
C ARG A 614 -8.97 13.02 14.38
N GLY A 615 -10.29 12.86 14.49
CA GLY A 615 -11.24 13.98 14.46
C GLY A 615 -11.39 14.65 13.07
N LEU A 616 -10.93 14.01 12.00
CA LEU A 616 -11.12 14.54 10.65
C LEU A 616 -12.59 14.41 10.23
N ALA A 617 -13.17 15.52 9.74
CA ALA A 617 -14.50 15.51 9.17
C ALA A 617 -14.57 14.66 7.90
N ALA A 618 -15.77 14.19 7.57
CA ALA A 618 -16.04 13.52 6.29
C ALA A 618 -15.61 14.41 5.11
N ASP A 619 -14.93 13.80 4.15
CA ASP A 619 -14.23 14.51 3.08
C ASP A 619 -15.07 14.47 1.80
N ARG A 620 -16.20 15.19 1.82
CA ARG A 620 -17.09 15.33 0.66
C ARG A 620 -16.61 16.46 -0.23
N ARG A 621 -16.55 16.23 -1.54
CA ARG A 621 -16.56 17.32 -2.51
C ARG A 621 -17.92 18.01 -2.38
N LEU A 622 -17.92 19.31 -2.09
CA LEU A 622 -19.12 20.11 -2.32
C LEU A 622 -19.48 19.99 -3.80
N PRO A 623 -20.73 19.71 -4.16
CA PRO A 623 -21.14 19.77 -5.56
C PRO A 623 -20.73 21.14 -6.08
N LEU A 624 -20.01 21.16 -7.21
CA LEU A 624 -19.79 22.38 -7.95
C LEU A 624 -21.20 22.90 -8.27
N LEU A 625 -21.59 23.99 -7.63
CA LEU A 625 -22.71 24.76 -8.12
C LEU A 625 -22.32 25.14 -9.56
N ASP A 626 -23.02 24.58 -10.53
CA ASP A 626 -23.02 25.10 -11.90
C ASP A 626 -23.50 26.56 -11.79
N ILE A 627 -22.56 27.47 -11.65
CA ILE A 627 -22.82 28.88 -11.87
C ILE A 627 -22.58 29.05 -13.37
N ASP A 628 -23.68 28.90 -14.12
CA ASP A 628 -23.79 29.43 -15.45
C ASP A 628 -23.53 30.95 -15.35
N LEU A 629 -22.36 31.39 -15.87
CA LEU A 629 -22.05 32.78 -16.22
C LEU A 629 -21.54 32.80 -17.64
#